data_2098ed1951452f18db0b8860207f77e8
#
_entry.id   2098ed1951452f18db0b8860207f77e8
#
_cell.length_a   1.000
_cell.length_b   1.000
_cell.length_c   1.000
_cell.angle_alpha   90.00
_cell.angle_beta   90.00
_cell.angle_gamma   90.00
#
_symmetry.space_group_name_H-M   'P 1'
#
loop_
_entity.id
_entity.type
_entity.pdbx_description
1 polymer ?
#
loop_
_entity_poly.entity_id
_entity_poly.type
_entity_poly.pdbx_seq_one_letter_code
_entity_poly.pdbx_strand_id
1 'polypeptide(L)'
;DGGFGRGTERAVKALQHDLLNNFGESSRNEGDAPVPVVDYNQGRVVDVDGVVDQNLAQCIADMLDDEKYPRLPFAKDPEKENQKITTKLDTLKSTKIPIPFLKAIFKQESNLKHFYVPRGADEDNYIVVGMDTNAGEKYIITSRGYGLGQFTLFHHPPKKSEVKNFMVGIRGNISKAIEELKDKFEHFVTGPPGGRRADDRFADGRTQRKPLPCKFTEGEPGYLTDCKNCALEAGSQDIVAEETPYYKGSKNTFKKTQYHPGSYTNVPIRKNFPCDWPYAMRRYNGSGVNSYNYQARVLKHLAKL
;
A
#
# COMPACT_ATOMS: atom_id res chain seq x y z
N ASP A 1 22.29 -14.35 10.89
CA ASP A 1 23.38 -15.24 10.50
C ASP A 1 24.68 -14.51 10.16
N GLY A 2 24.72 -13.16 10.30
CA GLY A 2 25.90 -12.29 10.09
C GLY A 2 26.43 -12.24 8.64
N GLY A 3 25.72 -12.85 7.70
CA GLY A 3 26.17 -12.91 6.31
C GLY A 3 25.85 -11.64 5.51
N PHE A 4 26.86 -11.05 4.87
CA PHE A 4 26.68 -9.95 3.92
C PHE A 4 26.17 -10.51 2.58
N GLY A 5 24.86 -10.60 2.43
CA GLY A 5 24.20 -11.13 1.23
C GLY A 5 23.73 -10.04 0.26
N ARG A 6 23.20 -10.46 -0.89
CA ARG A 6 22.65 -9.54 -1.92
C ARG A 6 21.60 -8.54 -1.40
N GLY A 7 20.86 -8.92 -0.35
CA GLY A 7 19.88 -8.01 0.28
C GLY A 7 20.57 -6.87 1.02
N THR A 8 21.60 -7.20 1.81
CA THR A 8 22.44 -6.24 2.54
C THR A 8 23.19 -5.32 1.57
N GLU A 9 23.84 -5.88 0.54
CA GLU A 9 24.50 -5.08 -0.49
C GLU A 9 23.54 -4.07 -1.14
N ARG A 10 22.33 -4.49 -1.46
CA ARG A 10 21.30 -3.59 -2.04
C ARG A 10 20.90 -2.49 -1.06
N ALA A 11 20.77 -2.82 0.22
CA ALA A 11 20.43 -1.83 1.25
C ALA A 11 21.55 -0.80 1.43
N VAL A 12 22.82 -1.26 1.40
CA VAL A 12 24.00 -0.39 1.44
C VAL A 12 24.01 0.54 0.23
N LYS A 13 23.85 0.01 -0.99
CA LYS A 13 23.75 0.81 -2.22
C LYS A 13 22.62 1.82 -2.18
N ALA A 14 21.47 1.45 -1.61
CA ALA A 14 20.34 2.37 -1.46
C ALA A 14 20.70 3.54 -0.52
N LEU A 15 21.37 3.26 0.59
CA LEU A 15 21.82 4.29 1.52
C LEU A 15 22.88 5.19 0.89
N GLN A 16 23.87 4.63 0.21
CA GLN A 16 24.90 5.40 -0.51
C GLN A 16 24.26 6.31 -1.56
N HIS A 17 23.29 5.79 -2.32
CA HIS A 17 22.55 6.59 -3.29
C HIS A 17 21.79 7.75 -2.61
N ASP A 18 21.14 7.49 -1.47
CA ASP A 18 20.42 8.53 -0.73
C ASP A 18 21.38 9.58 -0.15
N LEU A 19 22.54 9.17 0.36
CA LEU A 19 23.59 10.10 0.83
C LEU A 19 24.13 11.02 -0.27
N LEU A 20 24.03 10.60 -1.54
CA LEU A 20 24.49 11.40 -2.69
C LEU A 20 23.36 12.22 -3.35
N ASN A 21 22.11 11.78 -3.25
CA ASN A 21 21.04 12.30 -4.12
C ASN A 21 19.74 12.69 -3.39
N ASN A 22 19.58 12.38 -2.10
CA ASN A 22 18.33 12.63 -1.39
C ASN A 22 18.36 13.96 -0.63
N PHE A 23 17.85 15.01 -1.26
CA PHE A 23 17.78 16.37 -0.71
C PHE A 23 16.55 16.64 0.16
N GLY A 24 15.80 15.62 0.56
CA GLY A 24 14.62 15.77 1.40
C GLY A 24 13.40 16.34 0.66
N GLU A 25 13.31 16.10 -0.65
CA GLU A 25 12.15 16.52 -1.42
C GLU A 25 10.90 15.74 -1.02
N SER A 26 9.79 16.43 -0.84
CA SER A 26 8.50 15.84 -0.53
C SER A 26 7.57 15.95 -1.73
N SER A 27 6.89 14.84 -2.05
CA SER A 27 5.81 14.84 -3.03
C SER A 27 4.54 15.56 -2.56
N ARG A 28 4.46 15.90 -1.28
CA ARG A 28 3.35 16.61 -0.64
C ARG A 28 3.90 17.73 0.22
N ASN A 29 3.54 18.98 -0.11
CA ASN A 29 3.99 20.20 0.59
C ASN A 29 3.21 20.44 1.90
N GLU A 30 2.79 19.41 2.61
CA GLU A 30 2.03 19.53 3.84
C GLU A 30 2.91 19.22 5.05
N GLY A 31 2.96 20.14 6.00
CA GLY A 31 3.67 19.98 7.27
C GLY A 31 5.20 20.16 7.17
N ASP A 32 5.92 19.47 8.06
CA ASP A 32 7.38 19.44 8.11
C ASP A 32 7.97 18.86 6.82
N ALA A 33 9.19 19.25 6.47
CA ALA A 33 9.93 18.65 5.36
C ALA A 33 10.55 17.31 5.77
N PRO A 34 10.77 16.37 4.82
CA PRO A 34 11.64 15.22 5.05
C PRO A 34 13.05 15.69 5.37
N VAL A 35 13.79 14.89 6.14
CA VAL A 35 15.19 15.19 6.44
C VAL A 35 16.04 14.94 5.19
N PRO A 36 16.85 15.90 4.72
CA PRO A 36 17.80 15.69 3.64
C PRO A 36 18.86 14.67 4.04
N VAL A 37 18.92 13.53 3.36
CA VAL A 37 19.91 12.49 3.68
C VAL A 37 21.31 12.91 3.25
N VAL A 38 21.42 13.74 2.23
CA VAL A 38 22.70 14.29 1.75
C VAL A 38 23.45 15.09 2.81
N ASP A 39 22.77 15.67 3.79
CA ASP A 39 23.39 16.46 4.86
C ASP A 39 24.30 15.60 5.77
N TYR A 40 24.05 14.30 5.84
CA TYR A 40 24.89 13.37 6.61
C TYR A 40 26.12 12.87 5.84
N ASN A 41 26.21 13.13 4.52
CA ASN A 41 27.33 12.67 3.72
C ASN A 41 28.61 13.46 4.01
N GLN A 42 28.54 14.77 4.04
CA GLN A 42 29.71 15.67 4.26
C GLN A 42 30.91 15.32 3.35
N GLY A 43 30.66 14.81 2.14
CA GLY A 43 31.71 14.41 1.19
C GLY A 43 32.41 13.07 1.47
N ARG A 44 31.90 12.28 2.41
CA ARG A 44 32.50 10.99 2.82
C ARG A 44 32.21 9.86 1.82
N VAL A 45 30.99 9.78 1.32
CA VAL A 45 30.57 8.82 0.30
C VAL A 45 30.61 9.52 -1.05
N VAL A 46 31.28 8.93 -2.02
CA VAL A 46 31.53 9.53 -3.35
C VAL A 46 30.91 8.70 -4.48
N ASP A 47 30.58 7.43 -4.23
CA ASP A 47 29.98 6.51 -5.21
C ASP A 47 29.03 5.49 -4.55
N VAL A 48 28.40 4.66 -5.38
CA VAL A 48 27.46 3.61 -4.96
C VAL A 48 28.07 2.25 -5.25
N ASP A 49 29.02 1.84 -4.42
CA ASP A 49 29.77 0.59 -4.58
C ASP A 49 29.18 -0.61 -3.80
N GLY A 50 28.38 -0.35 -2.78
CA GLY A 50 27.80 -1.37 -1.88
C GLY A 50 28.75 -1.84 -0.79
N VAL A 51 29.83 -1.12 -0.54
CA VAL A 51 30.81 -1.42 0.51
C VAL A 51 30.49 -0.62 1.77
N VAL A 52 30.61 -1.27 2.92
CA VAL A 52 30.54 -0.60 4.23
C VAL A 52 31.95 -0.32 4.70
N ASP A 53 32.43 0.89 4.44
CA ASP A 53 33.70 1.41 4.91
C ASP A 53 33.51 2.30 6.15
N GLN A 54 34.62 2.86 6.67
CA GLN A 54 34.56 3.75 7.83
C GLN A 54 33.76 5.04 7.54
N ASN A 55 33.81 5.54 6.31
CA ASN A 55 33.09 6.75 5.91
C ASN A 55 31.57 6.54 5.96
N LEU A 56 31.10 5.45 5.37
CA LEU A 56 29.69 5.11 5.43
C LEU A 56 29.25 4.81 6.86
N ALA A 57 30.08 4.10 7.64
CA ALA A 57 29.78 3.83 9.05
C ALA A 57 29.64 5.13 9.86
N GLN A 58 30.47 6.15 9.58
CA GLN A 58 30.34 7.45 10.23
C GLN A 58 29.05 8.18 9.82
N CYS A 59 28.65 8.13 8.54
CA CYS A 59 27.36 8.69 8.11
C CYS A 59 26.20 8.02 8.85
N ILE A 60 26.24 6.70 9.00
CA ILE A 60 25.21 5.96 9.75
C ILE A 60 25.21 6.39 11.24
N ALA A 61 26.37 6.55 11.85
CA ALA A 61 26.48 7.00 13.25
C ALA A 61 25.87 8.40 13.41
N ASP A 62 26.24 9.34 12.54
CA ASP A 62 25.68 10.71 12.56
C ASP A 62 24.14 10.72 12.41
N MET A 63 23.59 9.87 11.51
CA MET A 63 22.14 9.69 11.37
C MET A 63 21.52 9.07 12.62
N LEU A 64 22.21 8.14 13.28
CA LEU A 64 21.74 7.51 14.51
C LEU A 64 21.79 8.45 15.72
N ASP A 65 22.71 9.37 15.77
CA ASP A 65 22.86 10.33 16.86
C ASP A 65 21.94 11.55 16.71
N ASP A 66 21.50 11.88 15.48
CA ASP A 66 20.61 13.00 15.25
C ASP A 66 19.16 12.66 15.64
N GLU A 67 18.66 13.33 16.66
CA GLU A 67 17.25 13.22 17.07
C GLU A 67 16.25 13.70 16.00
N LYS A 68 16.70 14.50 15.03
CA LYS A 68 15.86 14.94 13.90
C LYS A 68 15.63 13.83 12.90
N TYR A 69 16.54 12.86 12.79
CA TYR A 69 16.36 11.74 11.88
C TYR A 69 15.20 10.85 12.34
N PRO A 70 14.19 10.59 11.50
CA PRO A 70 13.00 9.85 11.90
C PRO A 70 13.32 8.37 12.12
N ARG A 71 12.84 7.84 13.23
CA ARG A 71 12.97 6.44 13.59
C ARG A 71 11.70 5.70 13.24
N LEU A 72 11.82 4.59 12.54
CA LEU A 72 10.68 3.72 12.33
C LEU A 72 10.25 3.06 13.65
N PRO A 73 8.96 3.00 13.94
CA PRO A 73 8.48 2.38 15.16
C PRO A 73 8.66 0.86 15.13
N PHE A 74 8.86 0.30 16.31
CA PHE A 74 8.91 -1.14 16.56
C PHE A 74 7.93 -1.52 17.67
N ALA A 75 7.55 -2.78 17.74
CA ALA A 75 6.71 -3.31 18.82
C ALA A 75 7.51 -4.28 19.67
N LYS A 76 7.45 -4.12 21.01
CA LYS A 76 8.04 -5.11 21.93
C LYS A 76 7.38 -6.48 21.83
N ASP A 77 6.07 -6.50 21.55
CA ASP A 77 5.27 -7.69 21.33
C ASP A 77 4.44 -7.52 20.06
N PRO A 78 5.04 -7.76 18.87
CA PRO A 78 4.39 -7.53 17.61
C PRO A 78 3.20 -8.46 17.34
N GLU A 79 3.19 -9.68 17.88
CA GLU A 79 2.06 -10.61 17.78
C GLU A 79 0.84 -10.04 18.48
N LYS A 80 1.00 -9.63 19.74
CA LYS A 80 -0.07 -9.04 20.54
C LYS A 80 -0.60 -7.75 19.91
N GLU A 81 0.30 -6.90 19.39
CA GLU A 81 -0.15 -5.69 18.67
C GLU A 81 -0.93 -6.03 17.41
N ASN A 82 -0.47 -6.98 16.59
CA ASN A 82 -1.17 -7.40 15.40
C ASN A 82 -2.52 -8.08 15.70
N GLN A 83 -2.66 -8.83 16.78
CA GLN A 83 -3.94 -9.43 17.19
C GLN A 83 -5.04 -8.38 17.48
N LYS A 84 -4.67 -7.17 17.89
CA LYS A 84 -5.62 -6.08 18.13
C LYS A 84 -6.26 -5.54 16.84
N ILE A 85 -5.73 -5.86 15.66
CA ILE A 85 -6.20 -5.29 14.39
C ILE A 85 -7.66 -5.67 14.15
N THR A 86 -7.99 -6.95 14.23
CA THR A 86 -9.35 -7.45 13.98
C THR A 86 -10.35 -6.82 14.94
N THR A 87 -10.05 -6.82 16.23
CA THR A 87 -10.91 -6.20 17.26
C THR A 87 -11.13 -4.71 16.98
N LYS A 88 -10.07 -3.99 16.60
CA LYS A 88 -10.19 -2.56 16.25
C LYS A 88 -11.07 -2.33 15.03
N LEU A 89 -10.94 -3.17 14.00
CA LEU A 89 -11.78 -3.09 12.81
C LEU A 89 -13.25 -3.38 13.12
N ASP A 90 -13.53 -4.36 13.97
CA ASP A 90 -14.89 -4.73 14.37
C ASP A 90 -15.58 -3.64 15.19
N THR A 91 -14.82 -2.81 15.88
CA THR A 91 -15.34 -1.68 16.66
C THR A 91 -15.61 -0.41 15.85
N LEU A 92 -15.21 -0.37 14.58
CA LEU A 92 -15.42 0.79 13.70
C LEU A 92 -16.87 0.86 13.20
N LYS A 93 -17.78 1.35 14.06
CA LYS A 93 -19.23 1.40 13.75
C LYS A 93 -19.68 2.62 12.93
N SER A 94 -18.84 3.64 12.80
CA SER A 94 -19.24 4.95 12.23
C SER A 94 -18.60 5.29 10.87
N THR A 95 -17.94 4.35 10.23
CA THR A 95 -17.33 4.59 8.93
C THR A 95 -18.36 4.38 7.81
N LYS A 96 -18.44 5.35 6.90
CA LYS A 96 -19.23 5.22 5.66
C LYS A 96 -18.54 4.35 4.61
N ILE A 97 -17.62 3.48 5.03
CA ILE A 97 -16.94 2.53 4.17
C ILE A 97 -17.16 1.10 4.66
N PRO A 98 -17.21 0.11 3.77
CA PRO A 98 -17.42 -1.27 4.16
C PRO A 98 -16.16 -1.88 4.80
N ILE A 99 -16.25 -2.20 6.09
CA ILE A 99 -15.15 -2.83 6.85
C ILE A 99 -14.68 -4.16 6.23
N PRO A 100 -15.55 -5.03 5.66
CA PRO A 100 -15.08 -6.24 4.97
C PRO A 100 -14.08 -5.96 3.84
N PHE A 101 -14.28 -4.91 3.04
CA PHE A 101 -13.30 -4.51 2.03
C PHE A 101 -12.00 -4.04 2.64
N LEU A 102 -12.05 -3.26 3.72
CA LEU A 102 -10.85 -2.81 4.42
C LEU A 102 -10.04 -3.99 5.00
N LYS A 103 -10.72 -4.97 5.59
CA LYS A 103 -10.08 -6.22 6.06
C LYS A 103 -9.40 -6.97 4.90
N ALA A 104 -10.07 -7.09 3.77
CA ALA A 104 -9.53 -7.77 2.60
C ALA A 104 -8.33 -7.02 2.00
N ILE A 105 -8.35 -5.68 1.98
CA ILE A 105 -7.22 -4.83 1.61
C ILE A 105 -6.04 -5.12 2.55
N PHE A 106 -6.23 -5.03 3.86
CA PHE A 106 -5.15 -5.27 4.82
C PHE A 106 -4.60 -6.69 4.77
N LYS A 107 -5.46 -7.67 4.42
CA LYS A 107 -4.98 -9.03 4.16
C LYS A 107 -4.07 -9.11 2.94
N GLN A 108 -4.39 -8.34 1.89
CA GLN A 108 -3.58 -8.26 0.68
C GLN A 108 -2.27 -7.50 0.90
N GLU A 109 -2.31 -6.36 1.59
CA GLU A 109 -1.18 -5.44 1.73
C GLU A 109 -0.09 -5.95 2.68
N SER A 110 -0.51 -6.46 3.82
CA SER A 110 0.40 -6.78 4.93
C SER A 110 0.13 -8.13 5.58
N ASN A 111 -0.80 -8.92 5.03
CA ASN A 111 -1.31 -10.12 5.69
C ASN A 111 -1.86 -9.85 7.11
N LEU A 112 -2.54 -8.70 7.30
CA LEU A 112 -3.05 -8.23 8.59
C LEU A 112 -1.93 -8.03 9.64
N LYS A 113 -0.79 -7.53 9.22
CA LYS A 113 0.33 -7.19 10.10
C LYS A 113 0.64 -5.70 10.02
N HIS A 114 0.77 -5.07 11.17
CA HIS A 114 1.31 -3.71 11.26
C HIS A 114 2.80 -3.72 11.58
N PHE A 115 3.22 -4.71 12.35
CA PHE A 115 4.62 -4.97 12.68
C PHE A 115 5.06 -6.35 12.18
N TYR A 116 6.30 -6.46 11.76
CA TYR A 116 6.91 -7.76 11.51
C TYR A 116 6.91 -8.58 12.79
N VAL A 117 6.68 -9.89 12.64
CA VAL A 117 6.81 -10.85 13.72
C VAL A 117 8.09 -11.62 13.48
N PRO A 118 9.12 -11.44 14.32
CA PRO A 118 10.38 -12.16 14.20
C PRO A 118 10.16 -13.68 14.23
N ARG A 119 10.90 -14.39 13.41
CA ARG A 119 10.96 -15.87 13.45
C ARG A 119 12.13 -16.39 14.25
N GLY A 120 13.09 -15.50 14.56
CA GLY A 120 14.28 -15.76 15.33
C GLY A 120 14.69 -14.56 16.19
N ALA A 121 15.71 -14.72 17.02
CA ALA A 121 16.14 -13.70 17.97
C ALA A 121 16.72 -12.43 17.29
N ASP A 122 17.23 -12.57 16.07
CA ASP A 122 17.93 -11.51 15.33
C ASP A 122 17.05 -10.87 14.23
N GLU A 123 15.75 -11.19 14.20
CA GLU A 123 14.83 -10.62 13.21
C GLU A 123 14.14 -9.35 13.72
N ASP A 124 13.82 -8.47 12.79
CA ASP A 124 13.20 -7.19 13.07
C ASP A 124 11.74 -7.32 13.52
N ASN A 125 11.36 -6.50 14.50
CA ASN A 125 9.99 -6.28 14.96
C ASN A 125 9.47 -4.88 14.62
N TYR A 126 10.07 -4.25 13.61
CA TYR A 126 9.67 -2.93 13.10
C TYR A 126 8.34 -2.99 12.35
N ILE A 127 7.79 -1.79 12.09
CA ILE A 127 6.63 -1.63 11.20
C ILE A 127 6.88 -2.33 9.85
N VAL A 128 5.84 -2.95 9.31
CA VAL A 128 5.91 -3.57 7.97
C VAL A 128 6.14 -2.49 6.91
N VAL A 129 7.19 -2.66 6.11
CA VAL A 129 7.56 -1.73 5.03
C VAL A 129 7.60 -2.46 3.71
N GLY A 130 6.81 -1.99 2.74
CA GLY A 130 6.94 -2.33 1.34
C GLY A 130 7.81 -1.32 0.60
N MET A 131 8.46 -1.73 -0.47
CA MET A 131 9.33 -0.86 -1.27
C MET A 131 9.11 -1.10 -2.75
N ASP A 132 8.98 0.00 -3.51
CA ASP A 132 9.13 0.01 -4.94
C ASP A 132 10.50 0.58 -5.32
N THR A 133 11.08 0.05 -6.36
CA THR A 133 12.41 0.43 -6.82
C THR A 133 12.42 0.74 -8.31
N ASN A 134 13.42 1.48 -8.76
CA ASN A 134 13.65 1.72 -10.17
C ASN A 134 13.84 0.39 -10.93
N ALA A 135 13.32 0.31 -12.14
CA ALA A 135 13.36 -0.92 -12.95
C ALA A 135 14.79 -1.28 -13.40
N GLY A 136 15.66 -0.28 -13.65
CA GLY A 136 17.04 -0.46 -14.04
C GLY A 136 17.96 -0.67 -12.85
N GLU A 137 17.86 0.19 -11.85
CA GLU A 137 18.73 0.23 -10.68
C GLU A 137 17.92 -0.06 -9.41
N LYS A 138 17.88 -1.32 -9.03
CA LYS A 138 17.00 -1.82 -7.94
C LYS A 138 17.36 -1.31 -6.54
N TYR A 139 18.45 -0.60 -6.37
CA TYR A 139 18.80 0.08 -5.14
C TYR A 139 18.18 1.49 -5.04
N ILE A 140 17.74 2.08 -6.15
CA ILE A 140 17.03 3.36 -6.13
C ILE A 140 15.59 3.12 -5.68
N ILE A 141 15.27 3.57 -4.49
CA ILE A 141 13.93 3.43 -3.91
C ILE A 141 13.06 4.57 -4.43
N THR A 142 11.96 4.22 -5.09
CA THR A 142 11.01 5.19 -5.68
C THR A 142 9.82 5.47 -4.77
N SER A 143 9.45 4.52 -3.93
CA SER A 143 8.41 4.71 -2.91
C SER A 143 8.50 3.66 -1.81
N ARG A 144 7.93 3.98 -0.64
CA ARG A 144 7.79 3.04 0.48
C ARG A 144 6.36 3.06 0.99
N GLY A 145 5.79 1.85 1.20
CA GLY A 145 4.51 1.66 1.87
C GLY A 145 4.72 1.28 3.33
N TYR A 146 3.90 1.80 4.25
CA TYR A 146 4.10 1.61 5.69
C TYR A 146 2.89 1.00 6.38
N GLY A 147 3.17 -0.03 7.18
CA GLY A 147 2.23 -0.63 8.12
C GLY A 147 1.12 -1.45 7.48
N LEU A 148 0.02 -1.57 8.18
CA LEU A 148 -1.11 -2.43 7.88
C LEU A 148 -1.73 -2.19 6.49
N GLY A 149 -1.96 -0.92 6.15
CA GLY A 149 -2.57 -0.50 4.88
C GLY A 149 -1.55 -0.16 3.80
N GLN A 150 -0.26 -0.31 4.05
CA GLN A 150 0.83 0.02 3.11
C GLN A 150 0.67 1.43 2.51
N PHE A 151 0.39 2.41 3.39
CA PHE A 151 0.29 3.80 2.93
C PHE A 151 1.60 4.24 2.29
N THR A 152 1.52 4.62 1.01
CA THR A 152 2.70 4.86 0.18
C THR A 152 3.17 6.31 0.27
N LEU A 153 4.44 6.49 0.58
CA LEU A 153 5.17 7.75 0.48
C LEU A 153 6.15 7.68 -0.69
N PHE A 154 6.20 8.74 -1.49
CA PHE A 154 7.13 8.89 -2.61
C PHE A 154 8.41 9.62 -2.21
N HIS A 155 8.58 9.88 -0.93
CA HIS A 155 9.80 10.38 -0.32
C HIS A 155 10.24 9.46 0.82
N HIS A 156 11.50 9.49 1.15
CA HIS A 156 12.09 8.79 2.29
C HIS A 156 13.37 9.55 2.72
N PRO A 157 13.67 9.53 4.02
CA PRO A 157 12.90 8.95 5.11
C PRO A 157 11.52 9.60 5.27
N PRO A 158 10.59 8.98 6.03
CA PRO A 158 9.32 9.61 6.32
C PRO A 158 9.51 10.85 7.20
N LYS A 159 8.59 11.79 7.14
CA LYS A 159 8.56 12.93 8.07
C LYS A 159 8.25 12.46 9.49
N LYS A 160 8.75 13.17 10.51
CA LYS A 160 8.41 12.85 11.91
C LYS A 160 6.91 12.90 12.18
N SER A 161 6.20 13.85 11.57
CA SER A 161 4.74 13.95 11.66
C SER A 161 4.05 12.70 11.08
N GLU A 162 4.54 12.15 9.96
CA GLU A 162 4.01 10.94 9.34
C GLU A 162 4.23 9.72 10.23
N VAL A 163 5.44 9.57 10.80
CA VAL A 163 5.73 8.52 11.77
C VAL A 163 4.75 8.58 12.94
N LYS A 164 4.56 9.77 13.52
CA LYS A 164 3.65 9.99 14.66
C LYS A 164 2.19 9.71 14.29
N ASN A 165 1.75 10.14 13.12
CA ASN A 165 0.33 10.15 12.77
C ASN A 165 -0.19 8.77 12.34
N PHE A 166 0.59 7.98 11.61
CA PHE A 166 0.08 6.71 11.09
C PHE A 166 1.02 5.51 11.14
N MET A 167 2.27 5.67 11.65
CA MET A 167 3.19 4.53 11.74
C MET A 167 3.30 3.96 13.15
N VAL A 168 3.27 4.81 14.19
CA VAL A 168 3.46 4.37 15.58
C VAL A 168 2.38 3.40 16.05
N GLY A 169 1.16 3.51 15.54
CA GLY A 169 0.07 2.70 16.03
C GLY A 169 -0.94 2.27 14.99
N ILE A 170 -1.50 1.09 15.20
CA ILE A 170 -2.51 0.46 14.33
C ILE A 170 -3.67 1.41 14.05
N ARG A 171 -4.14 2.18 15.05
CA ARG A 171 -5.29 3.07 14.90
C ARG A 171 -5.02 4.17 13.86
N GLY A 172 -3.86 4.81 13.91
CA GLY A 172 -3.48 5.84 12.94
C GLY A 172 -3.39 5.27 11.52
N ASN A 173 -2.81 4.09 11.37
CA ASN A 173 -2.69 3.42 10.08
C ASN A 173 -4.05 3.01 9.51
N ILE A 174 -4.97 2.49 10.33
CA ILE A 174 -6.36 2.20 9.93
C ILE A 174 -7.07 3.47 9.48
N SER A 175 -6.97 4.57 10.25
CA SER A 175 -7.59 5.84 9.89
C SER A 175 -7.08 6.35 8.56
N LYS A 176 -5.78 6.25 8.31
CA LYS A 176 -5.18 6.66 7.04
C LYS A 176 -5.65 5.81 5.86
N ALA A 177 -5.79 4.50 6.04
CA ALA A 177 -6.32 3.61 5.01
C ALA A 177 -7.81 3.89 4.71
N ILE A 178 -8.60 4.26 5.73
CA ILE A 178 -9.99 4.69 5.57
C ILE A 178 -10.08 5.96 4.72
N GLU A 179 -9.28 6.97 5.04
CA GLU A 179 -9.19 8.20 4.27
C GLU A 179 -8.82 7.93 2.81
N GLU A 180 -7.79 7.11 2.59
CA GLU A 180 -7.33 6.76 1.25
C GLU A 180 -8.42 6.02 0.44
N LEU A 181 -9.08 5.03 1.03
CA LEU A 181 -10.14 4.29 0.34
C LEU A 181 -11.35 5.17 0.03
N LYS A 182 -11.70 6.09 0.94
CA LYS A 182 -12.75 7.08 0.74
C LYS A 182 -12.38 8.04 -0.40
N ASP A 183 -11.15 8.55 -0.41
CA ASP A 183 -10.64 9.42 -1.47
C ASP A 183 -10.71 8.71 -2.84
N LYS A 184 -10.31 7.43 -2.91
CA LYS A 184 -10.46 6.65 -4.15
C LYS A 184 -11.93 6.52 -4.60
N PHE A 185 -12.85 6.34 -3.67
CA PHE A 185 -14.28 6.31 -4.01
C PHE A 185 -14.76 7.68 -4.51
N GLU A 186 -14.45 8.75 -3.80
CA GLU A 186 -14.84 10.11 -4.17
C GLU A 186 -14.24 10.52 -5.51
N HIS A 187 -12.97 10.28 -5.73
CA HIS A 187 -12.27 10.68 -6.94
C HIS A 187 -12.66 9.83 -8.16
N PHE A 188 -12.66 8.51 -8.05
CA PHE A 188 -12.82 7.62 -9.21
C PHE A 188 -14.25 7.13 -9.43
N VAL A 189 -15.08 7.07 -8.40
CA VAL A 189 -16.48 6.65 -8.50
C VAL A 189 -17.40 7.85 -8.65
N THR A 190 -17.35 8.79 -7.71
CA THR A 190 -18.18 10.00 -7.75
C THR A 190 -17.70 10.95 -8.84
N GLY A 191 -16.38 11.12 -8.94
CA GLY A 191 -15.73 12.05 -9.86
C GLY A 191 -15.85 13.50 -9.42
N PRO A 192 -14.98 14.37 -9.89
CA PRO A 192 -15.10 15.80 -9.64
C PRO A 192 -16.35 16.35 -10.34
N PRO A 193 -17.00 17.38 -9.78
CA PRO A 193 -18.12 18.05 -10.43
C PRO A 193 -17.76 18.48 -11.86
N GLY A 194 -18.51 18.02 -12.86
CA GLY A 194 -18.26 18.32 -14.27
C GLY A 194 -17.04 17.65 -14.91
N GLY A 195 -16.30 16.82 -14.18
CA GLY A 195 -15.10 16.13 -14.68
C GLY A 195 -15.38 14.78 -15.33
N ARG A 196 -14.63 14.47 -16.41
CA ARG A 196 -14.56 13.10 -16.91
C ARG A 196 -13.71 12.26 -15.97
N ARG A 197 -14.21 11.11 -15.55
CA ARG A 197 -13.44 10.13 -14.78
C ARG A 197 -12.27 9.65 -15.64
N ALA A 198 -11.06 9.85 -15.16
CA ALA A 198 -9.84 9.62 -15.93
C ALA A 198 -9.70 8.20 -16.48
N ASP A 199 -10.40 7.23 -15.90
CA ASP A 199 -10.26 5.82 -16.21
C ASP A 199 -11.44 5.14 -16.86
N ASP A 200 -12.48 5.88 -17.20
CA ASP A 200 -13.63 5.33 -17.90
C ASP A 200 -13.29 4.75 -19.28
N ARG A 201 -12.15 5.12 -19.84
CA ARG A 201 -11.69 4.59 -21.15
C ARG A 201 -11.21 3.14 -21.12
N PHE A 202 -10.87 2.60 -19.95
CA PHE A 202 -10.49 1.20 -19.73
C PHE A 202 -11.49 0.51 -18.81
N ALA A 203 -12.52 1.23 -18.52
CA ALA A 203 -13.45 0.82 -17.52
C ALA A 203 -14.14 -0.46 -17.95
N ASP A 204 -14.35 -1.18 -17.05
CA ASP A 204 -15.34 -2.11 -16.66
C ASP A 204 -16.72 -1.80 -17.26
N GLY A 205 -16.71 -1.54 -18.61
CA GLY A 205 -17.83 -0.95 -19.31
C GLY A 205 -18.14 0.42 -18.68
N ARG A 206 -17.79 1.50 -19.36
CA ARG A 206 -18.12 2.90 -19.05
C ARG A 206 -19.53 3.01 -18.46
N THR A 207 -19.69 2.65 -17.20
CA THR A 207 -21.00 2.73 -16.58
C THR A 207 -21.20 4.16 -16.17
N GLN A 208 -22.01 4.87 -16.92
CA GLN A 208 -22.55 6.17 -16.54
C GLN A 208 -23.61 6.04 -15.44
N ARG A 209 -23.61 4.93 -14.69
CA ARG A 209 -24.54 4.78 -13.57
C ARG A 209 -24.15 5.75 -12.46
N LYS A 210 -25.16 6.21 -11.72
CA LYS A 210 -24.92 6.97 -10.49
C LYS A 210 -24.04 6.16 -9.53
N PRO A 211 -23.15 6.81 -8.76
CA PRO A 211 -22.39 6.14 -7.71
C PRO A 211 -23.29 5.31 -6.81
N LEU A 212 -22.91 4.06 -6.59
CA LEU A 212 -23.66 3.11 -5.78
C LEU A 212 -22.79 2.63 -4.61
N PRO A 213 -22.83 3.28 -3.44
CA PRO A 213 -22.02 2.91 -2.29
C PRO A 213 -22.47 1.59 -1.64
N CYS A 214 -23.74 1.25 -1.72
CA CYS A 214 -24.28 -0.01 -1.21
C CYS A 214 -25.56 -0.37 -1.94
N LYS A 215 -25.90 -1.68 -2.06
CA LYS A 215 -27.21 -2.13 -2.54
C LYS A 215 -28.31 -1.98 -1.47
N PHE A 216 -27.91 -1.97 -0.22
CA PHE A 216 -28.80 -1.78 0.92
C PHE A 216 -28.86 -0.32 1.33
N THR A 217 -29.97 0.12 1.86
CA THR A 217 -30.16 1.46 2.42
C THR A 217 -29.57 1.52 3.83
N GLU A 218 -29.11 2.69 4.24
CA GLU A 218 -28.61 2.89 5.61
C GLU A 218 -29.71 2.51 6.63
N GLY A 219 -29.33 1.65 7.59
CA GLY A 219 -30.22 1.07 8.58
C GLY A 219 -30.76 -0.31 8.22
N GLU A 220 -30.67 -0.75 6.96
CA GLU A 220 -31.06 -2.12 6.58
C GLU A 220 -29.99 -3.14 7.00
N PRO A 221 -30.40 -4.39 7.34
CA PRO A 221 -29.47 -5.49 7.51
C PRO A 221 -28.61 -5.68 6.26
N GLY A 222 -27.29 -5.77 6.44
CA GLY A 222 -26.35 -5.92 5.32
C GLY A 222 -25.75 -4.61 4.81
N TYR A 223 -26.25 -3.43 5.22
CA TYR A 223 -25.64 -2.15 4.82
C TYR A 223 -24.17 -2.10 5.18
N LEU A 224 -23.31 -1.95 4.17
CA LEU A 224 -21.83 -1.94 4.25
C LEU A 224 -21.20 -3.17 4.94
N THR A 225 -21.95 -4.23 5.21
CA THR A 225 -21.48 -5.44 5.89
C THR A 225 -21.59 -6.70 5.05
N ASP A 226 -22.57 -6.79 4.15
CA ASP A 226 -22.81 -7.98 3.31
C ASP A 226 -21.98 -8.00 2.00
N CYS A 227 -20.77 -7.48 2.08
CA CYS A 227 -19.90 -7.27 0.91
C CYS A 227 -19.43 -8.58 0.28
N LYS A 228 -19.27 -9.63 1.08
CA LYS A 228 -18.91 -10.96 0.59
C LYS A 228 -19.97 -11.52 -0.34
N ASN A 229 -21.22 -11.55 0.11
CA ASN A 229 -22.34 -12.06 -0.69
C ASN A 229 -22.55 -11.19 -1.94
N CYS A 230 -22.48 -9.88 -1.80
CA CYS A 230 -22.54 -8.96 -2.95
C CYS A 230 -21.45 -9.24 -4.01
N ALA A 231 -20.24 -9.56 -3.58
CA ALA A 231 -19.16 -9.93 -4.51
C ALA A 231 -19.41 -11.29 -5.17
N LEU A 232 -19.91 -12.26 -4.43
CA LEU A 232 -20.23 -13.60 -4.96
C LEU A 232 -21.40 -13.54 -5.95
N GLU A 233 -22.46 -12.81 -5.66
CA GLU A 233 -23.58 -12.57 -6.58
C GLU A 233 -23.11 -11.96 -7.92
N ALA A 234 -22.08 -11.13 -7.90
CA ALA A 234 -21.50 -10.55 -9.10
C ALA A 234 -20.66 -11.53 -9.94
N GLY A 235 -20.49 -12.78 -9.49
CA GLY A 235 -19.67 -13.77 -10.17
C GLY A 235 -18.21 -13.78 -9.73
N SER A 236 -17.92 -13.39 -8.48
CA SER A 236 -16.56 -13.39 -7.95
C SER A 236 -16.09 -14.75 -7.41
N GLN A 237 -16.94 -15.77 -7.43
CA GLN A 237 -16.60 -17.12 -6.94
C GLN A 237 -15.41 -17.73 -7.67
N ASP A 238 -15.29 -17.51 -8.97
CA ASP A 238 -14.22 -18.09 -9.78
C ASP A 238 -12.85 -17.45 -9.50
N ILE A 239 -12.85 -16.21 -8.99
CA ILE A 239 -11.63 -15.52 -8.55
C ILE A 239 -11.01 -16.23 -7.34
N VAL A 240 -11.83 -16.90 -6.54
CA VAL A 240 -11.39 -17.61 -5.32
C VAL A 240 -10.59 -18.86 -5.67
N ALA A 241 -10.90 -19.51 -6.79
CA ALA A 241 -10.33 -20.78 -7.18
C ALA A 241 -8.99 -20.64 -7.92
N GLU A 242 -8.80 -19.56 -8.69
CA GLU A 242 -7.65 -19.40 -9.57
C GLU A 242 -6.82 -18.16 -9.24
N GLU A 243 -5.51 -18.29 -9.30
CA GLU A 243 -4.65 -17.14 -9.52
C GLU A 243 -4.89 -16.67 -10.94
N THR A 244 -5.33 -15.43 -11.10
CA THR A 244 -5.54 -14.86 -12.42
C THR A 244 -4.26 -15.01 -13.26
N PRO A 245 -4.31 -15.59 -14.45
CA PRO A 245 -3.14 -15.93 -15.29
C PRO A 245 -2.34 -14.70 -15.75
N TYR A 246 -2.73 -13.56 -15.31
CA TYR A 246 -2.26 -12.24 -15.63
C TYR A 246 -0.77 -12.00 -15.36
N TYR A 247 -0.18 -12.65 -14.38
CA TYR A 247 1.24 -12.58 -14.08
C TYR A 247 2.12 -13.64 -14.76
N LYS A 248 1.55 -14.52 -15.55
CA LYS A 248 2.33 -15.54 -16.28
C LYS A 248 3.10 -14.99 -17.49
N GLY A 249 3.04 -13.68 -17.74
CA GLY A 249 3.79 -13.03 -18.79
C GLY A 249 4.72 -11.93 -18.27
N SER A 250 5.68 -11.50 -19.06
CA SER A 250 6.48 -10.33 -18.73
C SER A 250 5.56 -9.11 -18.63
N LYS A 251 5.80 -8.26 -17.63
CA LYS A 251 5.03 -7.01 -17.39
C LYS A 251 4.88 -6.13 -18.63
N ASN A 252 5.76 -6.29 -19.60
CA ASN A 252 5.84 -5.45 -20.81
C ASN A 252 5.00 -5.96 -21.97
N THR A 253 4.37 -7.12 -21.87
CA THR A 253 3.61 -7.73 -22.98
C THR A 253 2.15 -7.30 -23.02
N PHE A 254 1.66 -6.59 -22.02
CA PHE A 254 0.28 -6.14 -21.97
C PHE A 254 0.07 -4.86 -22.80
N LYS A 255 -0.56 -5.01 -23.94
CA LYS A 255 -1.09 -3.87 -24.70
C LYS A 255 -2.26 -3.24 -23.92
N LYS A 256 -2.50 -1.93 -24.08
CA LYS A 256 -3.61 -1.20 -23.43
C LYS A 256 -4.98 -1.89 -23.58
N THR A 257 -5.21 -2.58 -24.69
CA THR A 257 -6.43 -3.35 -24.95
C THR A 257 -6.60 -4.60 -24.09
N GLN A 258 -5.52 -5.10 -23.50
CA GLN A 258 -5.53 -6.27 -22.61
C GLN A 258 -5.84 -5.90 -21.17
N TYR A 259 -5.95 -4.61 -20.87
CA TYR A 259 -6.36 -4.10 -19.57
C TYR A 259 -7.87 -4.04 -19.39
N HIS A 260 -8.60 -4.41 -20.42
CA HIS A 260 -10.04 -4.45 -20.33
C HIS A 260 -10.48 -5.63 -19.44
N PRO A 261 -11.44 -5.44 -18.53
CA PRO A 261 -11.94 -6.50 -17.66
C PRO A 261 -12.39 -7.77 -18.40
N GLY A 262 -12.88 -7.64 -19.62
CA GLY A 262 -13.20 -8.76 -20.49
C GLY A 262 -12.01 -9.65 -20.88
N SER A 263 -10.76 -9.18 -20.67
CA SER A 263 -9.55 -10.00 -20.85
C SER A 263 -9.18 -10.81 -19.62
N TYR A 264 -9.82 -10.52 -18.49
CA TYR A 264 -9.67 -11.24 -17.23
C TYR A 264 -10.90 -12.10 -17.06
N THR A 265 -10.72 -13.37 -17.26
CA THR A 265 -11.82 -14.32 -17.25
C THR A 265 -12.63 -14.29 -15.97
N ASN A 266 -12.06 -13.81 -14.86
CA ASN A 266 -12.69 -14.00 -13.56
C ASN A 266 -12.81 -12.73 -12.71
N VAL A 267 -12.60 -11.55 -13.29
CA VAL A 267 -12.88 -10.30 -12.60
C VAL A 267 -14.19 -9.73 -13.14
N PRO A 268 -15.24 -9.69 -12.33
CA PRO A 268 -16.51 -9.11 -12.76
C PRO A 268 -16.33 -7.64 -13.16
N ILE A 269 -16.98 -7.23 -14.23
CA ILE A 269 -16.99 -5.82 -14.64
C ILE A 269 -17.80 -4.99 -13.65
N ARG A 270 -17.47 -3.70 -13.53
CA ARG A 270 -18.05 -2.78 -12.55
C ARG A 270 -19.61 -2.82 -12.53
N LYS A 271 -20.24 -2.87 -13.70
CA LYS A 271 -21.69 -2.90 -13.82
C LYS A 271 -22.35 -4.13 -13.19
N ASN A 272 -21.62 -5.23 -13.04
CA ASN A 272 -22.13 -6.47 -12.46
C ASN A 272 -22.09 -6.43 -10.93
N PHE A 273 -21.33 -5.51 -10.32
CA PHE A 273 -21.32 -5.37 -8.88
C PHE A 273 -22.54 -4.57 -8.40
N PRO A 274 -23.13 -4.98 -7.29
CA PRO A 274 -24.24 -4.27 -6.67
C PRO A 274 -23.78 -3.03 -5.87
N CYS A 275 -22.49 -2.71 -5.90
CA CYS A 275 -21.90 -1.48 -5.36
C CYS A 275 -20.59 -1.14 -6.09
N ASP A 276 -20.07 0.05 -5.85
CA ASP A 276 -18.85 0.55 -6.51
C ASP A 276 -17.57 0.39 -5.69
N TRP A 277 -17.64 -0.17 -4.49
CA TRP A 277 -16.43 -0.38 -3.66
C TRP A 277 -15.38 -1.29 -4.29
N PRO A 278 -15.73 -2.37 -5.04
CA PRO A 278 -14.73 -3.16 -5.77
C PRO A 278 -13.91 -2.32 -6.74
N TYR A 279 -14.52 -1.30 -7.34
CA TYR A 279 -13.83 -0.39 -8.25
C TYR A 279 -12.96 0.62 -7.49
N ALA A 280 -13.46 1.22 -6.42
CA ALA A 280 -12.69 2.12 -5.56
C ALA A 280 -11.47 1.40 -4.95
N MET A 281 -11.68 0.20 -4.44
CA MET A 281 -10.62 -0.66 -3.89
C MET A 281 -9.54 -0.99 -4.91
N ARG A 282 -9.90 -1.22 -6.19
CA ARG A 282 -8.92 -1.41 -7.25
C ARG A 282 -7.94 -0.24 -7.33
N ARG A 283 -8.44 0.98 -7.12
CA ARG A 283 -7.67 2.22 -7.17
C ARG A 283 -6.76 2.44 -5.98
N TYR A 284 -6.92 1.68 -4.94
CA TYR A 284 -6.00 1.69 -3.81
C TYR A 284 -4.56 1.36 -4.26
N ASN A 285 -4.42 0.43 -5.19
CA ASN A 285 -3.13 0.05 -5.80
C ASN A 285 -2.79 0.84 -7.09
N GLY A 286 -3.44 1.98 -7.33
CA GLY A 286 -3.17 2.81 -8.52
C GLY A 286 -4.01 2.50 -9.75
N SER A 287 -3.51 2.81 -10.95
CA SER A 287 -4.32 2.85 -12.17
C SER A 287 -3.94 1.86 -13.26
N GLY A 288 -2.77 1.26 -13.19
CA GLY A 288 -2.25 0.37 -14.22
C GLY A 288 -2.93 -1.00 -14.25
N VAL A 289 -2.41 -1.84 -15.11
CA VAL A 289 -2.83 -3.23 -15.27
C VAL A 289 -2.76 -4.00 -13.94
N ASN A 290 -1.78 -3.70 -13.10
CA ASN A 290 -1.62 -4.30 -11.79
C ASN A 290 -2.83 -4.07 -10.87
N SER A 291 -3.59 -2.99 -11.10
CA SER A 291 -4.80 -2.70 -10.31
C SER A 291 -5.90 -3.74 -10.47
N TYR A 292 -6.02 -4.37 -11.65
CA TYR A 292 -7.00 -5.45 -11.86
C TYR A 292 -6.63 -6.72 -11.10
N ASN A 293 -5.34 -7.06 -11.13
CA ASN A 293 -4.88 -8.19 -10.36
C ASN A 293 -4.98 -7.94 -8.85
N TYR A 294 -4.72 -6.72 -8.43
CA TYR A 294 -4.98 -6.29 -7.07
C TYR A 294 -6.44 -6.49 -6.69
N GLN A 295 -7.38 -6.02 -7.53
CA GLN A 295 -8.82 -6.22 -7.34
C GLN A 295 -9.18 -7.70 -7.18
N ALA A 296 -8.65 -8.55 -8.06
CA ALA A 296 -8.91 -10.00 -8.00
C ALA A 296 -8.42 -10.60 -6.67
N ARG A 297 -7.22 -10.25 -6.22
CA ARG A 297 -6.66 -10.73 -4.96
C ARG A 297 -7.45 -10.27 -3.74
N VAL A 298 -7.85 -9.01 -3.71
CA VAL A 298 -8.66 -8.48 -2.61
C VAL A 298 -10.04 -9.14 -2.58
N LEU A 299 -10.69 -9.36 -3.74
CA LEU A 299 -11.95 -10.10 -3.82
C LEU A 299 -11.79 -11.56 -3.35
N LYS A 300 -10.67 -12.19 -3.67
CA LYS A 300 -10.33 -13.53 -3.15
C LYS A 300 -10.21 -13.54 -1.62
N HIS A 301 -9.62 -12.51 -1.04
CA HIS A 301 -9.58 -12.37 0.42
C HIS A 301 -10.96 -12.10 1.01
N LEU A 302 -11.74 -11.22 0.39
CA LEU A 302 -13.10 -10.90 0.81
C LEU A 302 -14.00 -12.14 0.85
N ALA A 303 -13.91 -13.02 -0.16
CA ALA A 303 -14.69 -14.25 -0.22
C ALA A 303 -14.35 -15.25 0.91
N LYS A 304 -13.19 -15.11 1.55
CA LYS A 304 -12.71 -15.97 2.64
C LYS A 304 -12.98 -15.40 4.04
N LEU A 305 -13.45 -14.15 4.14
CA LEU A 305 -13.90 -13.56 5.40
C LEU A 305 -15.20 -14.18 5.87
#